data_1754eb58e3ee7c10db38518900420df7
#
_entry.id   1754eb58e3ee7c10db38518900420df7
#
_cell.length_a   1.000
_cell.length_b   1.000
_cell.length_c   1.000
_cell.angle_alpha   90.00
_cell.angle_beta   90.00
_cell.angle_gamma   90.00
#
_symmetry.space_group_name_H-M   'P 1'
#
loop_
_entity.id
_entity.type
_entity.pdbx_description
1 polymer ?
#
loop_
_entity_poly.entity_id
_entity_poly.type
_entity_poly.pdbx_seq_one_letter_code
_entity_poly.pdbx_strand_id
1 'polypeptide(L)'
;MATIENPTDPIPPNRWEQSEPHERGYGRKFRQLVEQGQDIHGEARLADALIARGCLVLDAGSGMGRVGARLRELGHEVTAVEKDPELVAMSRELYPDLPVIEQDLLAISPAQLLAHGRPTAYDLVVLVGNVMILLAPDTERRALSTVAAVLRPGGRLLVGFHPAGGGPAHGRHYPPAEFASDAQACGLVVEHQLGGYSLEPINPDYAVWVLRKPAAGYEGLTSPALTCARDHAGLVR
;
A
#
# COMPACT_ATOMS: atom_id res chain seq x y z
N MET A 1 -0.44 19.64 -20.20
CA MET A 1 -0.15 20.05 -18.81
C MET A 1 -1.20 19.40 -17.96
N ALA A 2 -0.88 18.31 -17.24
CA ALA A 2 -1.80 17.70 -16.29
C ALA A 2 -1.93 18.65 -15.10
N THR A 3 -3.14 19.10 -14.83
CA THR A 3 -3.50 19.89 -13.66
C THR A 3 -3.18 19.06 -12.43
N ILE A 4 -2.32 19.55 -11.55
CA ILE A 4 -2.15 18.97 -10.22
C ILE A 4 -3.47 19.23 -9.51
N GLU A 5 -4.26 18.17 -9.27
CA GLU A 5 -5.51 18.28 -8.53
C GLU A 5 -5.23 18.82 -7.13
N ASN A 6 -6.04 19.77 -6.70
CA ASN A 6 -5.95 20.34 -5.36
C ASN A 6 -6.31 19.23 -4.34
N PRO A 7 -5.51 19.02 -3.26
CA PRO A 7 -5.83 18.05 -2.21
C PRO A 7 -7.23 18.20 -1.57
N THR A 8 -7.85 19.35 -1.75
CA THR A 8 -9.20 19.67 -1.23
C THR A 8 -10.33 19.36 -2.20
N ASP A 9 -10.03 18.92 -3.43
CA ASP A 9 -11.07 18.59 -4.40
C ASP A 9 -11.89 17.38 -3.92
N PRO A 10 -13.20 17.35 -4.22
CA PRO A 10 -14.06 16.22 -3.87
C PRO A 10 -13.47 14.91 -4.42
N ILE A 11 -13.50 13.87 -3.60
CA ILE A 11 -13.04 12.54 -4.01
C ILE A 11 -14.15 11.88 -4.80
N PRO A 12 -13.92 11.57 -6.10
CA PRO A 12 -14.93 10.90 -6.91
C PRO A 12 -15.05 9.42 -6.50
N PRO A 13 -16.21 8.77 -6.80
CA PRO A 13 -16.37 7.35 -6.55
C PRO A 13 -15.34 6.56 -7.36
N ASN A 14 -14.67 5.61 -6.69
CA ASN A 14 -13.66 4.77 -7.30
C ASN A 14 -14.28 3.58 -8.06
N ARG A 15 -13.45 2.82 -8.80
CA ARG A 15 -13.92 1.68 -9.60
C ARG A 15 -14.43 0.52 -8.74
N TRP A 16 -13.90 0.36 -7.53
CA TRP A 16 -14.40 -0.63 -6.58
C TRP A 16 -15.85 -0.34 -6.16
N GLU A 17 -16.17 0.91 -5.84
CA GLU A 17 -17.53 1.33 -5.49
C GLU A 17 -18.52 1.20 -6.65
N GLN A 18 -18.03 1.31 -7.88
CA GLN A 18 -18.83 1.16 -9.11
C GLN A 18 -19.01 -0.32 -9.53
N SER A 19 -18.26 -1.25 -8.92
CA SER A 19 -18.37 -2.67 -9.24
C SER A 19 -19.65 -3.28 -8.64
N GLU A 20 -20.18 -4.30 -9.33
CA GLU A 20 -21.37 -5.02 -8.87
C GLU A 20 -21.10 -5.79 -7.56
N PRO A 21 -22.10 -5.98 -6.68
CA PRO A 21 -21.91 -6.67 -5.41
C PRO A 21 -21.30 -8.08 -5.51
N HIS A 22 -21.55 -8.81 -6.60
CA HIS A 22 -20.97 -10.14 -6.81
C HIS A 22 -19.48 -10.09 -7.18
N GLU A 23 -18.99 -8.99 -7.73
CA GLU A 23 -17.59 -8.76 -8.04
C GLU A 23 -16.78 -8.40 -6.78
N ARG A 24 -17.45 -7.87 -5.74
CA ARG A 24 -16.88 -7.56 -4.43
C ARG A 24 -16.62 -8.78 -3.55
N GLY A 25 -16.69 -9.99 -4.11
CA GLY A 25 -16.43 -11.25 -3.40
C GLY A 25 -14.99 -11.47 -2.90
N TYR A 26 -14.16 -10.43 -2.85
CA TYR A 26 -12.75 -10.46 -2.47
C TYR A 26 -12.53 -11.15 -1.12
N GLY A 27 -13.22 -10.76 -0.06
CA GLY A 27 -13.09 -11.36 1.26
C GLY A 27 -13.47 -12.84 1.30
N ARG A 28 -14.54 -13.23 0.57
CA ARG A 28 -14.98 -14.64 0.48
C ARG A 28 -13.94 -15.50 -0.25
N LYS A 29 -13.37 -14.99 -1.33
CA LYS A 29 -12.33 -15.70 -2.09
C LYS A 29 -11.10 -15.99 -1.20
N PHE A 30 -10.62 -15.01 -0.45
CA PHE A 30 -9.47 -15.22 0.44
C PHE A 30 -9.80 -16.18 1.59
N ARG A 31 -10.99 -16.14 2.15
CA ARG A 31 -11.43 -17.13 3.16
C ARG A 31 -11.35 -18.55 2.60
N GLN A 32 -11.85 -18.79 1.39
CA GLN A 32 -11.76 -20.10 0.72
C GLN A 32 -10.30 -20.54 0.49
N LEU A 33 -9.41 -19.61 0.09
CA LEU A 33 -8.00 -19.93 -0.08
C LEU A 33 -7.34 -20.37 1.22
N VAL A 34 -7.66 -19.70 2.34
CA VAL A 34 -7.20 -20.10 3.69
C VAL A 34 -7.73 -21.49 4.07
N GLU A 35 -9.02 -21.73 3.87
CA GLU A 35 -9.65 -23.04 4.16
C GLU A 35 -9.03 -24.17 3.32
N GLN A 36 -8.55 -23.87 2.12
CA GLN A 36 -7.83 -24.80 1.25
C GLN A 36 -6.34 -24.95 1.59
N GLY A 37 -5.86 -24.27 2.65
CA GLY A 37 -4.45 -24.31 3.07
C GLY A 37 -3.50 -23.61 2.09
N GLN A 38 -4.01 -22.72 1.24
CA GLN A 38 -3.19 -21.97 0.31
C GLN A 38 -2.43 -20.83 1.01
N ASP A 39 -1.21 -20.58 0.56
CA ASP A 39 -0.42 -19.46 1.05
C ASP A 39 -0.94 -18.13 0.48
N ILE A 40 -1.43 -17.27 1.34
CA ILE A 40 -1.96 -15.95 1.02
C ILE A 40 -1.08 -14.81 1.52
N HIS A 41 0.16 -15.07 1.90
CA HIS A 41 1.02 -14.13 2.61
C HIS A 41 2.21 -13.60 1.78
N GLY A 42 2.19 -13.79 0.46
CA GLY A 42 3.28 -13.35 -0.43
C GLY A 42 3.62 -11.88 -0.28
N GLU A 43 2.61 -11.01 -0.25
CA GLU A 43 2.76 -9.57 -0.09
C GLU A 43 3.41 -9.21 1.25
N ALA A 44 2.96 -9.83 2.33
CA ALA A 44 3.49 -9.56 3.66
C ALA A 44 4.93 -10.07 3.81
N ARG A 45 5.29 -11.22 3.20
CA ARG A 45 6.68 -11.72 3.20
C ARG A 45 7.64 -10.77 2.49
N LEU A 46 7.26 -10.29 1.30
CA LEU A 46 8.09 -9.34 0.58
C LEU A 46 8.18 -8.01 1.35
N ALA A 47 7.06 -7.51 1.88
CA ALA A 47 7.03 -6.29 2.68
C ALA A 47 7.96 -6.38 3.92
N ASP A 48 7.91 -7.50 4.66
CA ASP A 48 8.80 -7.77 5.81
C ASP A 48 10.28 -7.80 5.41
N ALA A 49 10.59 -8.37 4.24
CA ALA A 49 11.97 -8.43 3.74
C ALA A 49 12.54 -7.06 3.33
N LEU A 50 11.69 -6.07 3.06
CA LEU A 50 12.10 -4.73 2.63
C LEU A 50 12.49 -3.80 3.78
N ILE A 51 12.19 -4.15 5.03
CA ILE A 51 12.36 -3.28 6.20
C ILE A 51 12.96 -4.03 7.39
N ALA A 52 13.51 -3.28 8.35
CA ALA A 52 13.99 -3.85 9.62
C ALA A 52 12.81 -4.24 10.53
N ARG A 53 13.08 -5.02 11.56
CA ARG A 53 12.07 -5.41 12.56
C ARG A 53 11.53 -4.21 13.34
N GLY A 54 10.26 -4.26 13.69
CA GLY A 54 9.61 -3.24 14.52
C GLY A 54 9.36 -1.91 13.81
N CYS A 55 9.38 -1.88 12.48
CA CYS A 55 9.11 -0.69 11.69
C CYS A 55 7.64 -0.29 11.70
N LEU A 56 7.38 0.97 11.36
CA LEU A 56 6.04 1.51 11.18
C LEU A 56 5.58 1.24 9.74
N VAL A 57 4.43 0.57 9.60
CA VAL A 57 3.87 0.21 8.29
C VAL A 57 2.45 0.77 8.14
N LEU A 58 2.17 1.37 7.01
CA LEU A 58 0.81 1.74 6.58
C LEU A 58 0.32 0.75 5.53
N ASP A 59 -0.78 0.04 5.81
CA ASP A 59 -1.49 -0.81 4.85
C ASP A 59 -2.62 0.02 4.23
N ALA A 60 -2.38 0.55 3.03
CA ALA A 60 -3.23 1.52 2.36
C ALA A 60 -4.13 0.83 1.32
N GLY A 61 -5.45 0.83 1.55
CA GLY A 61 -6.40 -0.01 0.83
C GLY A 61 -6.30 -1.45 1.34
N SER A 62 -6.38 -1.61 2.66
CA SER A 62 -6.07 -2.88 3.35
C SER A 62 -7.08 -4.00 3.10
N GLY A 63 -8.24 -3.68 2.50
CA GLY A 63 -9.30 -4.65 2.32
C GLY A 63 -9.75 -5.25 3.66
N MET A 64 -9.85 -6.57 3.71
CA MET A 64 -10.17 -7.29 4.95
C MET A 64 -9.01 -7.37 5.96
N GLY A 65 -7.87 -6.70 5.73
CA GLY A 65 -6.77 -6.56 6.70
C GLY A 65 -5.73 -7.68 6.71
N ARG A 66 -5.75 -8.65 5.78
CA ARG A 66 -4.88 -9.84 5.82
C ARG A 66 -3.37 -9.52 5.78
N VAL A 67 -2.97 -8.52 4.98
CA VAL A 67 -1.55 -8.14 4.83
C VAL A 67 -1.08 -7.41 6.09
N GLY A 68 -1.84 -6.43 6.55
CA GLY A 68 -1.54 -5.68 7.77
C GLY A 68 -1.51 -6.58 9.01
N ALA A 69 -2.46 -7.51 9.16
CA ALA A 69 -2.48 -8.46 10.27
C ALA A 69 -1.22 -9.35 10.26
N ARG A 70 -0.84 -9.88 9.10
CA ARG A 70 0.37 -10.71 8.99
C ARG A 70 1.64 -9.92 9.32
N LEU A 71 1.75 -8.66 8.90
CA LEU A 71 2.88 -7.80 9.25
C LEU A 71 2.95 -7.51 10.75
N ARG A 72 1.80 -7.40 11.44
CA ARG A 72 1.77 -7.30 12.90
C ARG A 72 2.29 -8.57 13.58
N GLU A 73 1.88 -9.75 13.12
CA GLU A 73 2.39 -11.04 13.60
C GLU A 73 3.91 -11.15 13.42
N LEU A 74 4.46 -10.53 12.36
CA LEU A 74 5.90 -10.46 12.11
C LEU A 74 6.61 -9.39 12.97
N GLY A 75 5.89 -8.67 13.83
CA GLY A 75 6.43 -7.74 14.82
C GLY A 75 6.52 -6.29 14.37
N HIS A 76 5.82 -5.89 13.31
CA HIS A 76 5.72 -4.49 12.89
C HIS A 76 4.57 -3.77 13.59
N GLU A 77 4.67 -2.45 13.68
CA GLU A 77 3.55 -1.59 14.09
C GLU A 77 2.79 -1.14 12.85
N VAL A 78 1.57 -1.64 12.69
CA VAL A 78 0.79 -1.44 11.46
C VAL A 78 -0.42 -0.57 11.74
N THR A 79 -0.69 0.37 10.83
CA THR A 79 -1.97 1.07 10.68
C THR A 79 -2.58 0.65 9.35
N ALA A 80 -3.83 0.23 9.35
CA ALA A 80 -4.57 -0.08 8.13
C ALA A 80 -5.55 1.06 7.79
N VAL A 81 -5.73 1.31 6.50
CA VAL A 81 -6.74 2.26 5.98
C VAL A 81 -7.54 1.57 4.89
N GLU A 82 -8.85 1.58 5.03
CA GLU A 82 -9.80 1.02 4.07
C GLU A 82 -11.03 1.91 3.98
N LYS A 83 -11.56 2.06 2.77
CA LYS A 83 -12.74 2.89 2.50
C LYS A 83 -14.05 2.12 2.59
N ASP A 84 -14.05 0.86 2.17
CA ASP A 84 -15.24 0.03 2.10
C ASP A 84 -15.68 -0.41 3.52
N PRO A 85 -16.86 0.01 4.02
CA PRO A 85 -17.31 -0.29 5.37
C PRO A 85 -17.52 -1.79 5.62
N GLU A 86 -17.86 -2.58 4.58
CA GLU A 86 -18.01 -4.04 4.70
C GLU A 86 -16.65 -4.70 4.93
N LEU A 87 -15.60 -4.26 4.20
CA LEU A 87 -14.25 -4.76 4.37
C LEU A 87 -13.65 -4.31 5.72
N VAL A 88 -13.95 -3.09 6.15
CA VAL A 88 -13.57 -2.59 7.49
C VAL A 88 -14.22 -3.43 8.60
N ALA A 89 -15.52 -3.72 8.49
CA ALA A 89 -16.21 -4.57 9.46
C ALA A 89 -15.59 -5.97 9.50
N MET A 90 -15.32 -6.56 8.34
CA MET A 90 -14.65 -7.87 8.23
C MET A 90 -13.23 -7.84 8.82
N SER A 91 -12.46 -6.78 8.59
CA SER A 91 -11.13 -6.61 9.18
C SER A 91 -11.18 -6.58 10.70
N ARG A 92 -12.12 -5.84 11.28
CA ARG A 92 -12.34 -5.76 12.75
C ARG A 92 -12.76 -7.08 13.36
N GLU A 93 -13.56 -7.88 12.63
CA GLU A 93 -13.97 -9.21 13.06
C GLU A 93 -12.80 -10.21 13.04
N LEU A 94 -12.07 -10.28 11.92
CA LEU A 94 -11.03 -11.28 11.71
C LEU A 94 -9.70 -10.94 12.41
N TYR A 95 -9.41 -9.65 12.53
CA TYR A 95 -8.14 -9.14 13.06
C TYR A 95 -8.37 -8.00 14.06
N PRO A 96 -8.97 -8.29 15.23
CA PRO A 96 -9.38 -7.27 16.22
C PRO A 96 -8.22 -6.40 16.72
N ASP A 97 -6.99 -6.91 16.67
CA ASP A 97 -5.80 -6.19 17.07
C ASP A 97 -5.21 -5.29 15.96
N LEU A 98 -5.70 -5.38 14.71
CA LEU A 98 -5.27 -4.52 13.62
C LEU A 98 -6.01 -3.17 13.69
N PRO A 99 -5.32 -2.05 13.94
CA PRO A 99 -5.96 -0.74 13.90
C PRO A 99 -6.35 -0.40 12.45
N VAL A 100 -7.63 -0.38 12.15
CA VAL A 100 -8.16 0.00 10.84
C VAL A 100 -8.94 1.31 10.93
N ILE A 101 -8.56 2.28 10.07
CA ILE A 101 -9.22 3.56 9.86
C ILE A 101 -10.13 3.43 8.65
N GLU A 102 -11.43 3.70 8.82
CA GLU A 102 -12.40 3.79 7.74
C GLU A 102 -12.24 5.14 7.02
N GLN A 103 -11.48 5.15 5.95
CA GLN A 103 -11.19 6.38 5.21
C GLN A 103 -10.73 6.09 3.78
N ASP A 104 -11.01 7.03 2.87
CA ASP A 104 -10.46 6.99 1.52
C ASP A 104 -8.95 7.25 1.53
N LEU A 105 -8.21 6.44 0.77
CA LEU A 105 -6.76 6.58 0.55
C LEU A 105 -6.38 8.01 0.10
N LEU A 106 -7.19 8.63 -0.76
CA LEU A 106 -6.93 9.97 -1.29
C LEU A 106 -7.06 11.09 -0.23
N ALA A 107 -7.65 10.79 0.93
CA ALA A 107 -7.80 11.73 2.04
C ALA A 107 -6.79 11.51 3.17
N ILE A 108 -5.88 10.53 3.06
CA ILE A 108 -4.82 10.30 4.06
C ILE A 108 -3.87 11.51 4.11
N SER A 109 -3.55 11.95 5.30
CA SER A 109 -2.53 12.95 5.56
C SER A 109 -1.93 12.78 6.95
N PRO A 110 -0.75 13.36 7.23
CA PRO A 110 -0.20 13.35 8.59
C PRO A 110 -1.18 13.86 9.66
N ALA A 111 -1.97 14.90 9.34
CA ALA A 111 -2.97 15.48 10.24
C ALA A 111 -4.12 14.51 10.52
N GLN A 112 -4.63 13.83 9.49
CA GLN A 112 -5.69 12.84 9.64
C GLN A 112 -5.22 11.62 10.45
N LEU A 113 -4.03 11.11 10.16
CA LEU A 113 -3.46 10.00 10.93
C LEU A 113 -3.28 10.38 12.41
N LEU A 114 -2.78 11.59 12.69
CA LEU A 114 -2.65 12.09 14.05
C LEU A 114 -4.00 12.20 14.78
N ALA A 115 -5.04 12.66 14.09
CA ALA A 115 -6.40 12.73 14.65
C ALA A 115 -6.95 11.37 15.07
N HIS A 116 -6.49 10.28 14.40
CA HIS A 116 -6.79 8.90 14.78
C HIS A 116 -5.79 8.30 15.77
N GLY A 117 -4.87 9.09 16.34
CA GLY A 117 -3.85 8.62 17.28
C GLY A 117 -2.83 7.66 16.62
N ARG A 118 -2.56 7.82 15.33
CA ARG A 118 -1.63 6.99 14.56
C ARG A 118 -0.35 7.74 14.22
N PRO A 119 0.75 7.02 13.93
CA PRO A 119 1.97 7.63 13.41
C PRO A 119 1.68 8.50 12.18
N THR A 120 2.38 9.61 12.05
CA THR A 120 2.22 10.55 10.92
C THR A 120 3.18 10.28 9.78
N ALA A 121 4.16 9.38 9.99
CA ALA A 121 5.14 8.98 8.99
C ALA A 121 5.55 7.52 9.18
N TYR A 122 5.74 6.81 8.08
CA TYR A 122 5.94 5.37 8.03
C TYR A 122 7.26 5.00 7.34
N ASP A 123 7.84 3.86 7.73
CA ASP A 123 9.04 3.28 7.11
C ASP A 123 8.67 2.57 5.80
N LEU A 124 7.46 1.98 5.76
CA LEU A 124 6.90 1.31 4.59
C LEU A 124 5.41 1.67 4.45
N VAL A 125 4.99 1.90 3.22
CA VAL A 125 3.57 1.84 2.84
C VAL A 125 3.39 0.63 1.92
N VAL A 126 2.36 -0.18 2.15
CA VAL A 126 1.92 -1.23 1.23
C VAL A 126 0.64 -0.78 0.54
N LEU A 127 0.61 -0.90 -0.78
CA LEU A 127 -0.49 -0.50 -1.67
C LEU A 127 -0.69 -1.64 -2.69
N VAL A 128 -1.14 -2.79 -2.19
CA VAL A 128 -1.12 -4.07 -2.89
C VAL A 128 -2.53 -4.59 -3.18
N GLY A 129 -2.65 -5.66 -3.95
CA GLY A 129 -3.95 -6.25 -4.23
C GLY A 129 -4.81 -5.44 -5.22
N ASN A 130 -4.18 -4.80 -6.21
CA ASN A 130 -4.84 -4.05 -7.28
C ASN A 130 -5.41 -2.67 -6.90
N VAL A 131 -5.11 -2.12 -5.73
CA VAL A 131 -5.65 -0.82 -5.29
C VAL A 131 -5.44 0.25 -6.36
N MET A 132 -4.23 0.34 -6.95
CA MET A 132 -3.91 1.38 -7.94
C MET A 132 -4.79 1.38 -9.19
N ILE A 133 -5.23 0.21 -9.66
CA ILE A 133 -6.08 0.11 -10.84
C ILE A 133 -7.57 0.25 -10.53
N LEU A 134 -7.94 0.27 -9.24
CA LEU A 134 -9.31 0.42 -8.75
C LEU A 134 -9.63 1.85 -8.29
N LEU A 135 -8.65 2.74 -8.28
CA LEU A 135 -8.85 4.16 -7.96
C LEU A 135 -9.85 4.83 -8.92
N ALA A 136 -10.40 5.95 -8.51
CA ALA A 136 -11.18 6.79 -9.40
C ALA A 136 -10.32 7.26 -10.60
N PRO A 137 -10.91 7.47 -11.77
CA PRO A 137 -10.19 7.98 -12.94
C PRO A 137 -9.37 9.23 -12.61
N ASP A 138 -8.14 9.29 -13.13
CA ASP A 138 -7.22 10.44 -13.04
C ASP A 138 -6.74 10.78 -11.61
N THR A 139 -6.97 9.90 -10.61
CA THR A 139 -6.54 10.14 -9.22
C THR A 139 -5.28 9.37 -8.83
N GLU A 140 -4.65 8.66 -9.75
CA GLU A 140 -3.50 7.78 -9.48
C GLU A 140 -2.29 8.58 -8.94
N ARG A 141 -1.99 9.74 -9.54
CA ARG A 141 -0.92 10.63 -9.05
C ARG A 141 -1.26 11.23 -7.68
N ARG A 142 -2.54 11.55 -7.44
CA ARG A 142 -2.99 12.01 -6.13
C ARG A 142 -2.76 10.92 -5.07
N ALA A 143 -3.10 9.67 -5.35
CA ALA A 143 -2.84 8.55 -4.46
C ALA A 143 -1.34 8.38 -4.18
N LEU A 144 -0.49 8.39 -5.21
CA LEU A 144 0.97 8.30 -5.05
C LEU A 144 1.53 9.49 -4.24
N SER A 145 1.04 10.70 -4.47
CA SER A 145 1.44 11.89 -3.70
C SER A 145 1.01 11.77 -2.24
N THR A 146 -0.20 11.28 -1.98
CA THR A 146 -0.74 11.07 -0.64
C THR A 146 0.12 10.07 0.15
N VAL A 147 0.44 8.91 -0.44
CA VAL A 147 1.30 7.92 0.25
C VAL A 147 2.74 8.41 0.38
N ALA A 148 3.27 9.15 -0.61
CA ALA A 148 4.59 9.76 -0.51
C ALA A 148 4.67 10.80 0.62
N ALA A 149 3.58 11.54 0.90
CA ALA A 149 3.53 12.52 1.98
C ALA A 149 3.71 11.87 3.37
N VAL A 150 3.20 10.66 3.57
CA VAL A 150 3.28 9.92 4.84
C VAL A 150 4.47 8.94 4.90
N LEU A 151 5.26 8.80 3.84
CA LEU A 151 6.53 8.08 3.90
C LEU A 151 7.62 8.95 4.52
N ARG A 152 8.45 8.35 5.36
CA ARG A 152 9.70 8.96 5.82
C ARG A 152 10.69 9.14 4.66
N PRO A 153 11.58 10.12 4.72
CA PRO A 153 12.74 10.13 3.84
C PRO A 153 13.51 8.79 3.93
N GLY A 154 13.79 8.16 2.80
CA GLY A 154 14.35 6.81 2.73
C GLY A 154 13.35 5.66 2.88
N GLY A 155 12.10 5.94 3.25
CA GLY A 155 11.02 4.95 3.34
C GLY A 155 10.64 4.37 1.98
N ARG A 156 9.99 3.19 2.00
CA ARG A 156 9.60 2.43 0.80
C ARG A 156 8.10 2.37 0.60
N LEU A 157 7.70 2.23 -0.64
CA LEU A 157 6.35 1.92 -1.06
C LEU A 157 6.38 0.61 -1.84
N LEU A 158 5.60 -0.39 -1.39
CA LEU A 158 5.37 -1.64 -2.11
C LEU A 158 4.02 -1.55 -2.81
N VAL A 159 4.00 -1.72 -4.12
CA VAL A 159 2.79 -1.66 -4.96
C VAL A 159 2.65 -2.94 -5.76
N GLY A 160 1.42 -3.45 -5.93
CA GLY A 160 1.18 -4.63 -6.77
C GLY A 160 -0.19 -4.60 -7.44
N PHE A 161 -0.21 -4.80 -8.77
CA PHE A 161 -1.44 -4.80 -9.56
C PHE A 161 -1.26 -5.50 -10.93
N HIS A 162 -2.37 -5.84 -11.58
CA HIS A 162 -2.43 -6.35 -12.95
C HIS A 162 -2.35 -5.19 -13.97
N PRO A 163 -1.23 -4.99 -14.69
CA PRO A 163 -1.04 -3.81 -15.53
C PRO A 163 -1.82 -3.83 -16.84
N ALA A 164 -2.06 -5.01 -17.40
CA ALA A 164 -2.57 -5.20 -18.75
C ALA A 164 -3.96 -5.87 -18.85
N GLY A 165 -4.77 -5.78 -17.78
CA GLY A 165 -6.17 -6.21 -17.85
C GLY A 165 -6.46 -7.60 -17.31
N GLY A 166 -5.58 -8.22 -16.54
CA GLY A 166 -5.83 -9.48 -15.81
C GLY A 166 -6.46 -9.33 -14.44
N GLY A 167 -6.84 -8.14 -14.05
CA GLY A 167 -7.35 -7.81 -12.71
C GLY A 167 -8.87 -7.83 -12.59
N PRO A 168 -9.43 -7.14 -11.58
CA PRO A 168 -10.87 -6.97 -11.41
C PRO A 168 -11.52 -6.36 -12.65
N ALA A 169 -12.79 -6.72 -12.92
CA ALA A 169 -13.53 -6.37 -14.15
C ALA A 169 -13.51 -4.88 -14.51
N HIS A 170 -13.45 -3.99 -13.53
CA HIS A 170 -13.41 -2.53 -13.72
C HIS A 170 -12.03 -1.92 -13.48
N GLY A 171 -10.99 -2.73 -13.25
CA GLY A 171 -9.62 -2.26 -13.11
C GLY A 171 -9.14 -1.59 -14.40
N ARG A 172 -8.51 -0.41 -14.27
CA ARG A 172 -7.95 0.26 -15.46
C ARG A 172 -6.75 -0.49 -16.02
N HIS A 173 -6.53 -0.37 -17.32
CA HIS A 173 -5.23 -0.65 -17.91
C HIS A 173 -4.23 0.41 -17.45
N TYR A 174 -3.17 -0.01 -16.76
CA TYR A 174 -2.14 0.88 -16.23
C TYR A 174 -0.76 0.35 -16.61
N PRO A 175 -0.26 0.73 -17.79
CA PRO A 175 1.01 0.24 -18.29
C PRO A 175 2.18 0.53 -17.34
N PRO A 176 3.16 -0.37 -17.23
CA PRO A 176 4.34 -0.18 -16.38
C PRO A 176 5.08 1.15 -16.60
N ALA A 177 5.22 1.58 -17.84
CA ALA A 177 5.89 2.85 -18.17
C ALA A 177 5.11 4.07 -17.69
N GLU A 178 3.77 4.04 -17.75
CA GLU A 178 2.90 5.10 -17.23
C GLU A 178 3.00 5.17 -15.70
N PHE A 179 2.88 4.02 -15.01
CA PHE A 179 3.03 3.97 -13.56
C PHE A 179 4.40 4.49 -13.09
N ALA A 180 5.49 4.07 -13.75
CA ALA A 180 6.84 4.57 -13.41
C ALA A 180 6.96 6.09 -13.58
N SER A 181 6.39 6.64 -14.65
CA SER A 181 6.34 8.09 -14.91
C SER A 181 5.55 8.84 -13.83
N ASP A 182 4.39 8.29 -13.42
CA ASP A 182 3.56 8.88 -12.38
C ASP A 182 4.23 8.83 -11.01
N ALA A 183 4.87 7.71 -10.67
CA ALA A 183 5.65 7.58 -9.44
C ALA A 183 6.80 8.60 -9.39
N GLN A 184 7.55 8.75 -10.49
CA GLN A 184 8.62 9.73 -10.60
C GLN A 184 8.09 11.17 -10.46
N ALA A 185 6.95 11.49 -11.08
CA ALA A 185 6.32 12.81 -10.96
C ALA A 185 5.89 13.13 -9.52
N CYS A 186 5.64 12.10 -8.69
CA CYS A 186 5.34 12.21 -7.25
C CYS A 186 6.60 12.15 -6.36
N GLY A 187 7.81 12.24 -6.93
CA GLY A 187 9.07 12.24 -6.17
C GLY A 187 9.48 10.87 -5.63
N LEU A 188 8.93 9.78 -6.17
CA LEU A 188 9.31 8.42 -5.84
C LEU A 188 10.29 7.86 -6.87
N VAL A 189 11.25 7.05 -6.41
CA VAL A 189 12.25 6.39 -7.27
C VAL A 189 11.94 4.90 -7.31
N VAL A 190 11.89 4.32 -8.50
CA VAL A 190 11.74 2.87 -8.69
C VAL A 190 13.06 2.18 -8.29
N GLU A 191 13.04 1.34 -7.27
CA GLU A 191 14.17 0.48 -6.89
C GLU A 191 14.11 -0.86 -7.62
N HIS A 192 12.92 -1.48 -7.66
CA HIS A 192 12.72 -2.78 -8.30
C HIS A 192 11.36 -2.86 -8.98
N GLN A 193 11.30 -3.62 -10.07
CA GLN A 193 10.10 -4.14 -10.69
C GLN A 193 10.22 -5.66 -10.79
N LEU A 194 9.18 -6.37 -10.35
CA LEU A 194 9.10 -7.82 -10.29
C LEU A 194 7.77 -8.27 -10.92
N GLY A 195 7.68 -9.55 -11.29
CA GLY A 195 6.47 -10.16 -11.83
C GLY A 195 5.52 -10.71 -10.75
N GLY A 196 5.93 -10.68 -9.49
CA GLY A 196 5.15 -11.17 -8.35
C GLY A 196 5.89 -11.02 -7.02
N TYR A 197 5.25 -11.45 -5.95
CA TYR A 197 5.75 -11.26 -4.57
C TYR A 197 6.81 -12.30 -4.13
N SER A 198 7.06 -13.32 -4.92
CA SER A 198 8.15 -14.31 -4.69
C SER A 198 9.36 -14.05 -5.59
N LEU A 199 9.56 -12.78 -5.98
CA LEU A 199 10.68 -12.31 -6.82
C LEU A 199 10.63 -12.87 -8.25
N GLU A 200 9.45 -13.19 -8.75
CA GLU A 200 9.26 -13.67 -10.12
C GLU A 200 9.79 -12.66 -11.14
N PRO A 201 10.36 -13.14 -12.25
CA PRO A 201 10.76 -12.27 -13.36
C PRO A 201 9.59 -11.44 -13.88
N ILE A 202 9.89 -10.23 -14.38
CA ILE A 202 8.89 -9.35 -15.00
C ILE A 202 8.08 -10.12 -16.03
N ASN A 203 6.76 -10.02 -15.96
CA ASN A 203 5.81 -10.65 -16.87
C ASN A 203 4.64 -9.68 -17.15
N PRO A 204 3.80 -9.96 -18.16
CA PRO A 204 2.68 -9.08 -18.51
C PRO A 204 1.46 -9.18 -17.57
N ASP A 205 1.38 -10.25 -16.76
CA ASP A 205 0.16 -10.57 -16.02
C ASP A 205 0.05 -9.82 -14.70
N TYR A 206 1.18 -9.68 -13.99
CA TYR A 206 1.23 -8.99 -12.71
C TYR A 206 2.52 -8.18 -12.57
N ALA A 207 2.44 -7.03 -11.95
CA ALA A 207 3.59 -6.18 -11.68
C ALA A 207 3.65 -5.82 -10.19
N VAL A 208 4.82 -6.04 -9.59
CA VAL A 208 5.15 -5.63 -8.23
C VAL A 208 6.28 -4.62 -8.29
N TRP A 209 6.11 -3.51 -7.60
CA TRP A 209 7.03 -2.39 -7.58
C TRP A 209 7.51 -2.13 -6.17
N VAL A 210 8.82 -1.94 -6.02
CA VAL A 210 9.43 -1.37 -4.82
C VAL A 210 9.90 0.02 -5.18
N LEU A 211 9.30 1.02 -4.56
CA LEU A 211 9.64 2.42 -4.75
C LEU A 211 10.28 2.97 -3.46
N ARG A 212 11.10 4.00 -3.59
CA ARG A 212 11.71 4.71 -2.46
C ARG A 212 11.36 6.19 -2.51
N LYS A 213 11.05 6.77 -1.35
CA LYS A 213 11.09 8.22 -1.16
C LYS A 213 12.55 8.61 -0.88
N PRO A 214 13.21 9.41 -1.74
CA PRO A 214 14.59 9.82 -1.52
C PRO A 214 14.78 10.52 -0.17
N ALA A 215 15.91 10.24 0.50
CA ALA A 215 16.38 11.06 1.60
C ALA A 215 17.10 12.30 1.06
N ALA A 216 17.19 13.37 1.85
CA ALA A 216 17.98 14.54 1.46
C ALA A 216 19.45 14.12 1.22
N GLY A 217 20.00 14.45 0.04
CA GLY A 217 21.36 14.05 -0.36
C GLY A 217 21.47 12.66 -1.02
N TYR A 218 20.37 12.01 -1.37
CA TYR A 218 20.39 10.75 -2.11
C TYR A 218 20.84 10.96 -3.56
N GLU A 219 22.12 10.76 -3.81
CA GLU A 219 22.68 10.55 -5.15
C GLU A 219 22.65 9.04 -5.42
N GLY A 220 21.73 8.58 -6.29
CA GLY A 220 21.38 7.17 -6.49
C GLY A 220 22.58 6.21 -6.56
N LEU A 221 22.39 4.98 -6.02
CA LEU A 221 23.22 3.77 -6.13
C LEU A 221 24.10 3.35 -4.94
N THR A 222 23.79 3.72 -3.70
CA THR A 222 24.27 2.92 -2.57
C THR A 222 23.10 2.53 -1.69
N SER A 223 22.89 1.21 -1.52
CA SER A 223 21.84 0.70 -0.62
C SER A 223 22.19 1.14 0.81
N PRO A 224 21.43 2.09 1.42
CA PRO A 224 21.64 2.38 2.84
C PRO A 224 21.20 1.14 3.63
N ALA A 225 21.92 0.88 4.74
CA ALA A 225 21.54 -0.17 5.66
C ALA A 225 20.06 -0.03 6.06
N LEU A 226 19.34 -1.15 6.14
CA LEU A 226 17.97 -1.22 6.63
C LEU A 226 17.97 -0.80 8.12
N THR A 227 17.69 0.46 8.39
CA THR A 227 17.57 1.00 9.74
C THR A 227 16.16 1.51 9.97
N CYS A 228 15.50 0.97 10.98
CA CYS A 228 14.28 1.58 11.52
C CYS A 228 14.70 2.79 12.36
N ALA A 229 14.16 3.97 12.10
CA ALA A 229 14.51 5.20 12.81
C ALA A 229 13.82 5.27 14.19
N ARG A 230 13.93 4.22 14.99
CA ARG A 230 13.65 4.30 16.43
C ARG A 230 14.97 4.53 17.14
N ASP A 231 15.20 5.75 17.58
CA ASP A 231 16.16 6.01 18.64
C ASP A 231 15.73 5.20 19.87
N HIS A 232 16.46 4.16 20.19
CA HIS A 232 16.38 3.52 21.50
C HIS A 232 16.97 4.48 22.55
N ALA A 233 16.32 5.62 22.76
CA ALA A 233 16.56 6.45 23.91
C ALA A 233 15.82 5.81 25.10
N GLY A 234 16.54 5.02 25.86
CA GLY A 234 16.19 4.72 27.25
C GLY A 234 15.61 3.36 27.53
N LEU A 235 16.47 2.38 27.67
CA LEU A 235 16.32 1.34 28.70
C LEU A 235 17.73 0.97 29.19
N VAL A 236 18.30 1.88 29.99
CA VAL A 236 19.29 1.51 31.01
C VAL A 236 18.55 1.49 32.33
N ARG A 237 18.16 0.32 32.81
CA ARG A 237 18.25 -0.25 34.15
C ARG A 237 17.36 -1.48 34.27
#